data_0d6f798acfe8d4e2d48eca6748c650c6
#
_entry.id   0d6f798acfe8d4e2d48eca6748c650c6
#
_cell.length_a   1.000
_cell.length_b   1.000
_cell.length_c   1.000
_cell.angle_alpha   90.00
_cell.angle_beta   90.00
_cell.angle_gamma   90.00
#
_symmetry.space_group_name_H-M   'P 1'
#
loop_
_entity.id
_entity.type
_entity.pdbx_description
1 polymer ?
#
loop_
_entity_poly.entity_id
_entity_poly.type
_entity_poly.pdbx_seq_one_letter_code
_entity_poly.pdbx_strand_id
1 'polypeptide(L)'
;MPQLDRIILTDVDGVLLEWEGHFAQWMKQKGFKKLKNTDNVYNIDLRYGIHKDLKTELIKEFNKSAWMSTQQPMPDSQTWVKLLHAEGWTFIPITSQTSDIPAQELRKKRLAELFGGTVFGNFFILETGDDKDSALAEFHGTDLWWVEDKWTNAKKGLEYGLKPIIYTHTYNKKFYNRKIIRVNNWEHIYRVVNGKK
;
A
#
# COMPACT_ATOMS: atom_id res chain seq x y z
N MET A 1 17.58 11.85 -15.77
CA MET A 1 16.14 11.59 -15.52
C MET A 1 15.98 10.09 -15.47
N PRO A 2 15.22 9.50 -14.51
CA PRO A 2 14.93 8.07 -14.58
C PRO A 2 14.21 7.79 -15.90
N GLN A 3 14.57 6.68 -16.54
CA GLN A 3 13.86 6.21 -17.72
C GLN A 3 12.40 5.97 -17.34
N LEU A 4 11.46 6.64 -18.01
CA LEU A 4 10.02 6.56 -17.73
C LEU A 4 9.45 5.12 -17.74
N ASP A 5 10.13 4.21 -18.39
CA ASP A 5 9.79 2.79 -18.54
C ASP A 5 10.13 1.91 -17.33
N ARG A 6 10.89 2.44 -16.34
CA ARG A 6 11.28 1.71 -15.12
C ARG A 6 10.74 2.33 -13.83
N ILE A 7 9.47 2.71 -13.85
CA ILE A 7 8.74 3.23 -12.70
C ILE A 7 7.66 2.23 -12.28
N ILE A 8 7.56 1.99 -10.99
CA ILE A 8 6.48 1.23 -10.36
C ILE A 8 5.73 2.16 -9.42
N LEU A 9 4.46 2.41 -9.71
CA LEU A 9 3.54 3.05 -8.77
C LEU A 9 3.13 2.02 -7.73
N THR A 10 3.13 2.38 -6.45
CA THR A 10 2.85 1.40 -5.40
C THR A 10 2.03 2.00 -4.26
N ASP A 11 1.07 1.26 -3.74
CA ASP A 11 0.55 1.54 -2.40
C ASP A 11 1.62 1.23 -1.34
N VAL A 12 1.41 1.71 -0.13
CA VAL A 12 2.30 1.47 1.01
C VAL A 12 1.69 0.45 1.95
N ASP A 13 0.48 0.71 2.45
CA ASP A 13 -0.18 -0.09 3.47
C ASP A 13 -0.74 -1.40 2.87
N GLY A 14 -0.31 -2.55 3.39
CA GLY A 14 -0.67 -3.86 2.85
C GLY A 14 0.09 -4.26 1.56
N VAL A 15 0.99 -3.41 1.06
CA VAL A 15 1.83 -3.70 -0.11
C VAL A 15 3.31 -3.66 0.25
N LEU A 16 3.81 -2.54 0.76
CA LEU A 16 5.20 -2.38 1.23
C LEU A 16 5.32 -2.66 2.73
N LEU A 17 4.36 -2.15 3.51
CA LEU A 17 4.33 -2.20 4.98
C LEU A 17 3.12 -2.99 5.47
N GLU A 18 3.34 -3.75 6.55
CA GLU A 18 2.33 -4.55 7.23
C GLU A 18 1.50 -3.64 8.18
N TRP A 19 0.60 -2.83 7.61
CA TRP A 19 -0.24 -1.89 8.35
C TRP A 19 -1.26 -2.60 9.25
N GLU A 20 -1.88 -3.66 8.76
CA GLU A 20 -3.01 -4.32 9.44
C GLU A 20 -2.62 -4.90 10.80
N GLY A 21 -1.52 -5.62 10.89
CA GLY A 21 -1.07 -6.21 12.14
C GLY A 21 -0.57 -5.15 13.12
N HIS A 22 0.09 -4.08 12.62
CA HIS A 22 0.47 -2.94 13.45
C HIS A 22 -0.74 -2.22 14.02
N PHE A 23 -1.75 -1.94 13.19
CA PHE A 23 -3.01 -1.36 13.64
C PHE A 23 -3.72 -2.26 14.65
N ALA A 24 -3.74 -3.57 14.43
CA ALA A 24 -4.35 -4.51 15.36
C ALA A 24 -3.65 -4.53 16.74
N GLN A 25 -2.32 -4.42 16.77
CA GLN A 25 -1.58 -4.31 18.03
C GLN A 25 -1.90 -3.00 18.76
N TRP A 26 -1.95 -1.88 18.06
CA TRP A 26 -2.33 -0.58 18.58
C TRP A 26 -3.78 -0.59 19.11
N MET A 27 -4.73 -1.15 18.38
CA MET A 27 -6.12 -1.31 18.80
C MET A 27 -6.22 -2.14 20.09
N LYS A 28 -5.43 -3.22 20.19
CA LYS A 28 -5.37 -4.04 21.41
C LYS A 28 -4.88 -3.24 22.61
N GLN A 29 -3.88 -2.38 22.46
CA GLN A 29 -3.41 -1.49 23.54
C GLN A 29 -4.47 -0.45 23.97
N LYS A 30 -5.31 -0.01 23.01
CA LYS A 30 -6.49 0.84 23.28
C LYS A 30 -7.68 0.09 23.90
N GLY A 31 -7.58 -1.22 24.13
CA GLY A 31 -8.63 -2.05 24.70
C GLY A 31 -9.65 -2.62 23.71
N PHE A 32 -9.48 -2.37 22.41
CA PHE A 32 -10.35 -2.94 21.37
C PHE A 32 -9.94 -4.37 21.03
N LYS A 33 -10.92 -5.24 20.89
CA LYS A 33 -10.71 -6.64 20.49
C LYS A 33 -11.33 -6.91 19.12
N LYS A 34 -10.54 -7.51 18.23
CA LYS A 34 -11.05 -7.98 16.94
C LYS A 34 -12.10 -9.09 17.15
N LEU A 35 -13.19 -9.02 16.41
CA LEU A 35 -14.23 -10.05 16.43
C LEU A 35 -13.74 -11.34 15.77
N LYS A 36 -14.23 -12.48 16.23
CA LYS A 36 -13.91 -13.79 15.64
C LYS A 36 -14.43 -13.88 14.20
N ASN A 37 -13.71 -14.59 13.34
CA ASN A 37 -14.08 -14.87 11.95
C ASN A 37 -14.20 -13.62 11.04
N THR A 38 -13.45 -12.55 11.33
CA THR A 38 -13.45 -11.31 10.53
C THR A 38 -12.18 -11.08 9.73
N ASP A 39 -11.33 -12.10 9.57
CA ASP A 39 -10.05 -11.98 8.84
C ASP A 39 -10.22 -11.67 7.33
N ASN A 40 -11.36 -12.03 6.76
CA ASN A 40 -11.72 -11.76 5.37
C ASN A 40 -12.53 -10.47 5.18
N VAL A 41 -12.74 -9.70 6.23
CA VAL A 41 -13.49 -8.44 6.20
C VAL A 41 -12.52 -7.27 6.06
N TYR A 42 -12.65 -6.45 5.03
CA TYR A 42 -11.83 -5.27 4.83
C TYR A 42 -12.15 -4.15 5.83
N ASN A 43 -13.43 -3.95 6.11
CA ASN A 43 -13.90 -2.82 6.92
C ASN A 43 -13.58 -2.99 8.41
N ILE A 44 -12.80 -2.06 8.95
CA ILE A 44 -12.37 -2.03 10.37
C ILE A 44 -13.56 -1.93 11.33
N ASP A 45 -14.58 -1.14 11.02
CA ASP A 45 -15.80 -1.04 11.83
C ASP A 45 -16.47 -2.40 12.02
N LEU A 46 -16.57 -3.20 10.97
CA LEU A 46 -17.12 -4.56 11.04
C LEU A 46 -16.19 -5.54 11.76
N ARG A 47 -14.87 -5.36 11.62
CA ARG A 47 -13.88 -6.23 12.29
C ARG A 47 -13.90 -6.08 13.82
N TYR A 48 -14.14 -4.87 14.30
CA TYR A 48 -14.09 -4.54 15.72
C TYR A 48 -15.47 -4.30 16.35
N GLY A 49 -16.54 -4.31 15.55
CA GLY A 49 -17.90 -4.05 16.03
C GLY A 49 -18.07 -2.62 16.56
N ILE A 50 -17.47 -1.65 15.93
CA ILE A 50 -17.47 -0.24 16.33
C ILE A 50 -18.24 0.63 15.32
N HIS A 51 -18.65 1.82 15.76
CA HIS A 51 -19.30 2.78 14.86
C HIS A 51 -18.33 3.32 13.80
N LYS A 52 -18.85 3.68 12.62
CA LYS A 52 -18.06 4.18 11.48
C LYS A 52 -17.27 5.44 11.81
N ASP A 53 -17.82 6.35 12.58
CA ASP A 53 -17.14 7.59 12.97
C ASP A 53 -15.95 7.29 13.87
N LEU A 54 -16.15 6.45 14.89
CA LEU A 54 -15.08 5.99 15.78
C LEU A 54 -13.96 5.27 14.99
N LYS A 55 -14.31 4.43 14.01
CA LYS A 55 -13.33 3.82 13.11
C LYS A 55 -12.47 4.89 12.43
N THR A 56 -13.11 5.92 11.87
CA THR A 56 -12.41 6.98 11.15
C THR A 56 -11.45 7.74 12.06
N GLU A 57 -11.89 8.08 13.27
CA GLU A 57 -11.06 8.72 14.29
C GLU A 57 -9.86 7.85 14.69
N LEU A 58 -10.09 6.57 14.97
CA LEU A 58 -9.02 5.63 15.36
C LEU A 58 -7.98 5.43 14.26
N ILE A 59 -8.40 5.33 13.00
CA ILE A 59 -7.46 5.22 11.88
C ILE A 59 -6.65 6.52 11.73
N LYS A 60 -7.29 7.69 11.83
CA LYS A 60 -6.59 8.97 11.80
C LYS A 60 -5.60 9.12 12.95
N GLU A 61 -5.98 8.74 14.16
CA GLU A 61 -5.10 8.76 15.33
C GLU A 61 -3.88 7.84 15.13
N PHE A 62 -4.11 6.60 14.67
CA PHE A 62 -3.04 5.65 14.39
C PHE A 62 -2.09 6.20 13.32
N ASN A 63 -2.61 6.69 12.20
CA ASN A 63 -1.82 7.20 11.07
C ASN A 63 -0.98 8.44 11.41
N LYS A 64 -1.33 9.17 12.47
CA LYS A 64 -0.56 10.31 13.02
C LYS A 64 0.39 9.91 14.15
N SER A 65 0.33 8.69 14.61
CA SER A 65 1.08 8.26 15.79
C SER A 65 2.53 7.88 15.46
N ALA A 66 3.36 7.80 16.50
CA ALA A 66 4.74 7.31 16.41
C ALA A 66 4.85 5.85 15.88
N TRP A 67 3.75 5.10 15.88
CA TRP A 67 3.70 3.75 15.32
C TRP A 67 4.06 3.72 13.82
N MET A 68 3.91 4.84 13.13
CA MET A 68 4.33 4.95 11.72
C MET A 68 5.83 4.72 11.53
N SER A 69 6.65 5.01 12.54
CA SER A 69 8.10 4.80 12.50
C SER A 69 8.55 3.36 12.75
N THR A 70 7.65 2.48 13.21
CA THR A 70 7.99 1.10 13.61
C THR A 70 7.32 0.02 12.78
N GLN A 71 6.53 0.40 11.77
CA GLN A 71 5.85 -0.56 10.91
C GLN A 71 6.83 -1.55 10.28
N GLN A 72 6.43 -2.82 10.26
CA GLN A 72 7.24 -3.87 9.65
C GLN A 72 7.02 -3.93 8.13
N PRO A 73 8.03 -4.35 7.36
CA PRO A 73 7.85 -4.58 5.93
C PRO A 73 6.93 -5.78 5.69
N MET A 74 6.21 -5.78 4.57
CA MET A 74 5.55 -7.00 4.11
C MET A 74 6.58 -8.12 3.92
N PRO A 75 6.20 -9.39 4.11
CA PRO A 75 7.10 -10.51 3.88
C PRO A 75 7.78 -10.39 2.52
N ASP A 76 9.08 -10.70 2.47
CA ASP A 76 9.95 -10.66 1.28
C ASP A 76 10.12 -9.29 0.58
N SER A 77 9.32 -8.27 0.94
CA SER A 77 9.34 -6.97 0.24
C SER A 77 10.72 -6.31 0.22
N GLN A 78 11.46 -6.36 1.35
CA GLN A 78 12.78 -5.73 1.42
C GLN A 78 13.76 -6.32 0.40
N THR A 79 13.75 -7.64 0.22
CA THR A 79 14.64 -8.34 -0.71
C THR A 79 14.34 -7.93 -2.15
N TRP A 80 13.07 -8.04 -2.55
CA TRP A 80 12.70 -7.89 -3.96
C TRP A 80 12.59 -6.42 -4.39
N VAL A 81 12.18 -5.51 -3.50
CA VAL A 81 12.19 -4.06 -3.78
C VAL A 81 13.63 -3.56 -3.97
N LYS A 82 14.57 -3.98 -3.09
CA LYS A 82 15.99 -3.61 -3.25
C LYS A 82 16.59 -4.20 -4.52
N LEU A 83 16.24 -5.43 -4.87
CA LEU A 83 16.72 -6.05 -6.10
C LEU A 83 16.18 -5.32 -7.35
N LEU A 84 14.87 -5.02 -7.38
CA LEU A 84 14.28 -4.22 -8.45
C LEU A 84 14.98 -2.86 -8.58
N HIS A 85 15.24 -2.19 -7.46
CA HIS A 85 15.96 -0.91 -7.49
C HIS A 85 17.39 -1.06 -8.02
N ALA A 86 18.11 -2.11 -7.64
CA ALA A 86 19.43 -2.40 -8.17
C ALA A 86 19.42 -2.67 -9.69
N GLU A 87 18.29 -3.17 -10.22
CA GLU A 87 18.05 -3.35 -11.66
C GLU A 87 17.53 -2.07 -12.35
N GLY A 88 17.52 -0.93 -11.65
CA GLY A 88 17.16 0.40 -12.18
C GLY A 88 15.70 0.80 -12.06
N TRP A 89 14.87 0.06 -11.32
CA TRP A 89 13.49 0.45 -11.03
C TRP A 89 13.42 1.52 -9.94
N THR A 90 12.53 2.50 -10.11
CA THR A 90 12.20 3.52 -9.11
C THR A 90 10.74 3.35 -8.69
N PHE A 91 10.48 3.50 -7.40
CA PHE A 91 9.13 3.38 -6.86
C PHE A 91 8.54 4.75 -6.57
N ILE A 92 7.27 4.95 -6.93
CA ILE A 92 6.48 6.15 -6.59
C ILE A 92 5.33 5.72 -5.68
N PRO A 93 5.43 5.97 -4.36
CA PRO A 93 4.37 5.64 -3.44
C PRO A 93 3.16 6.56 -3.59
N ILE A 94 1.95 5.96 -3.65
CA ILE A 94 0.65 6.63 -3.64
C ILE A 94 -0.16 6.04 -2.49
N THR A 95 -0.29 6.77 -1.38
CA THR A 95 -0.86 6.24 -0.13
C THR A 95 -1.81 7.23 0.55
N SER A 96 -2.92 6.74 1.10
CA SER A 96 -3.88 7.54 1.87
C SER A 96 -3.58 7.40 3.36
N GLN A 97 -2.66 8.23 3.88
CA GLN A 97 -2.20 8.19 5.27
C GLN A 97 -2.78 9.34 6.11
N THR A 98 -2.31 10.55 5.89
CA THR A 98 -2.68 11.77 6.65
C THR A 98 -2.10 13.02 6.00
N SER A 99 -2.72 14.17 6.24
CA SER A 99 -2.16 15.48 5.90
C SER A 99 -1.16 16.02 6.94
N ASP A 100 -0.96 15.33 8.07
CA ASP A 100 -0.01 15.70 9.11
C ASP A 100 1.44 15.49 8.63
N ILE A 101 2.17 16.58 8.40
CA ILE A 101 3.52 16.54 7.84
C ILE A 101 4.52 15.77 8.73
N PRO A 102 4.58 15.98 10.06
CA PRO A 102 5.45 15.16 10.92
C PRO A 102 5.20 13.66 10.77
N ALA A 103 3.95 13.22 10.70
CA ALA A 103 3.63 11.81 10.52
C ALA A 103 4.00 11.28 9.12
N GLN A 104 3.87 12.10 8.08
CA GLN A 104 4.36 11.76 6.74
C GLN A 104 5.88 11.55 6.74
N GLU A 105 6.63 12.41 7.41
CA GLU A 105 8.09 12.28 7.51
C GLU A 105 8.52 11.02 8.28
N LEU A 106 7.80 10.64 9.34
CA LEU A 106 8.03 9.37 10.03
C LEU A 106 7.86 8.17 9.07
N ARG A 107 6.82 8.18 8.24
CA ARG A 107 6.55 7.14 7.24
C ARG A 107 7.65 7.10 6.17
N LYS A 108 8.02 8.25 5.60
CA LYS A 108 9.09 8.35 4.60
C LYS A 108 10.43 7.85 5.15
N LYS A 109 10.76 8.28 6.37
CA LYS A 109 11.97 7.83 7.07
C LYS A 109 11.95 6.31 7.25
N ARG A 110 10.83 5.75 7.71
CA ARG A 110 10.68 4.30 7.88
C ARG A 110 10.88 3.53 6.58
N LEU A 111 10.29 4.00 5.49
CA LEU A 111 10.48 3.39 4.17
C LEU A 111 11.95 3.47 3.72
N ALA A 112 12.61 4.60 3.92
CA ALA A 112 14.04 4.75 3.59
C ALA A 112 14.93 3.82 4.43
N GLU A 113 14.65 3.65 5.72
CA GLU A 113 15.36 2.71 6.61
C GLU A 113 15.23 1.25 6.13
N LEU A 114 14.04 0.86 5.72
CA LEU A 114 13.76 -0.52 5.32
C LEU A 114 14.28 -0.85 3.93
N PHE A 115 14.09 0.05 2.97
CA PHE A 115 14.31 -0.24 1.55
C PHE A 115 15.53 0.47 0.95
N GLY A 116 15.95 1.60 1.53
CA GLY A 116 17.02 2.45 1.03
C GLY A 116 16.53 3.84 0.63
N GLY A 117 17.36 4.87 0.87
CA GLY A 117 16.97 6.27 0.65
C GLY A 117 16.78 6.70 -0.81
N THR A 118 17.30 5.92 -1.76
CA THR A 118 17.21 6.21 -3.20
C THR A 118 16.14 5.40 -3.94
N VAL A 119 15.47 4.46 -3.25
CA VAL A 119 14.47 3.56 -3.84
C VAL A 119 13.24 4.31 -4.31
N PHE A 120 12.86 5.34 -3.57
CA PHE A 120 11.62 6.07 -3.78
C PHE A 120 11.88 7.42 -4.46
N GLY A 121 11.07 7.71 -5.48
CA GLY A 121 10.94 9.04 -6.07
C GLY A 121 9.96 9.92 -5.30
N ASN A 122 9.13 10.67 -6.01
CA ASN A 122 8.09 11.51 -5.39
C ASN A 122 7.05 10.67 -4.64
N PHE A 123 6.57 11.19 -3.51
CA PHE A 123 5.50 10.60 -2.73
C PHE A 123 4.19 11.35 -2.95
N PHE A 124 3.12 10.61 -3.20
CA PHE A 124 1.74 11.12 -3.17
C PHE A 124 1.09 10.62 -1.87
N ILE A 125 1.07 11.49 -0.87
CA ILE A 125 0.48 11.16 0.44
C ILE A 125 -0.80 11.96 0.60
N LEU A 126 -1.92 11.24 0.61
CA LEU A 126 -3.27 11.78 0.70
C LEU A 126 -3.78 11.72 2.15
N GLU A 127 -4.87 12.42 2.44
CA GLU A 127 -5.53 12.34 3.75
C GLU A 127 -6.10 10.93 3.99
N THR A 128 -6.25 10.56 5.27
CA THR A 128 -6.83 9.27 5.67
C THR A 128 -8.22 9.08 5.06
N GLY A 129 -8.34 8.07 4.23
CA GLY A 129 -9.62 7.70 3.61
C GLY A 129 -9.89 8.34 2.26
N ASP A 130 -9.07 9.29 1.81
CA ASP A 130 -9.19 9.87 0.47
C ASP A 130 -8.98 8.80 -0.60
N ASP A 131 -9.66 8.97 -1.72
CA ASP A 131 -9.39 8.18 -2.92
C ASP A 131 -8.05 8.58 -3.55
N LYS A 132 -7.56 7.73 -4.45
CA LYS A 132 -6.28 7.94 -5.13
C LYS A 132 -6.46 8.52 -6.55
N ASP A 133 -7.67 8.91 -6.93
CA ASP A 133 -8.01 9.29 -8.29
C ASP A 133 -7.17 10.47 -8.80
N SER A 134 -7.00 11.52 -7.99
CA SER A 134 -6.19 12.69 -8.37
C SER A 134 -4.72 12.33 -8.60
N ALA A 135 -4.13 11.50 -7.73
CA ALA A 135 -2.74 11.07 -7.88
C ALA A 135 -2.55 10.12 -9.08
N LEU A 136 -3.50 9.20 -9.31
CA LEU A 136 -3.45 8.29 -10.46
C LEU A 136 -3.65 9.01 -11.78
N ALA A 137 -4.43 10.10 -11.80
CA ALA A 137 -4.66 10.91 -13.00
C ALA A 137 -3.37 11.52 -13.56
N GLU A 138 -2.37 11.82 -12.71
CA GLU A 138 -1.06 12.31 -13.16
C GLU A 138 -0.29 11.29 -14.02
N PHE A 139 -0.65 10.02 -13.91
CA PHE A 139 -0.04 8.92 -14.66
C PHE A 139 -0.96 8.35 -15.74
N HIS A 140 -2.02 9.09 -16.13
CA HIS A 140 -2.97 8.63 -17.14
C HIS A 140 -2.29 8.25 -18.46
N GLY A 141 -2.58 7.05 -18.95
CA GLY A 141 -2.10 6.55 -20.24
C GLY A 141 -0.61 6.19 -20.30
N THR A 142 0.09 6.15 -19.15
CA THR A 142 1.54 5.86 -19.10
C THR A 142 1.87 4.37 -19.19
N ASP A 143 0.90 3.48 -19.05
CA ASP A 143 1.09 2.02 -19.05
C ASP A 143 2.06 1.52 -17.94
N LEU A 144 2.25 2.33 -16.87
CA LEU A 144 3.09 1.98 -15.72
C LEU A 144 2.46 0.89 -14.86
N TRP A 145 3.30 0.14 -14.15
CA TRP A 145 2.84 -0.82 -13.15
C TRP A 145 2.24 -0.10 -11.94
N TRP A 146 1.07 -0.57 -11.47
CA TRP A 146 0.40 -0.08 -10.28
C TRP A 146 0.16 -1.23 -9.30
N VAL A 147 0.90 -1.28 -8.19
CA VAL A 147 0.79 -2.32 -7.17
C VAL A 147 -0.12 -1.84 -6.03
N GLU A 148 -1.17 -2.61 -5.75
CA GLU A 148 -2.24 -2.22 -4.82
C GLU A 148 -2.83 -3.45 -4.14
N ASP A 149 -3.39 -3.31 -2.93
CA ASP A 149 -4.11 -4.38 -2.22
C ASP A 149 -5.63 -4.17 -2.21
N LYS A 150 -6.10 -2.92 -2.34
CA LYS A 150 -7.51 -2.58 -2.37
C LYS A 150 -8.07 -2.69 -3.78
N TRP A 151 -9.03 -3.61 -3.95
CA TRP A 151 -9.60 -3.93 -5.26
C TRP A 151 -10.14 -2.73 -6.04
N THR A 152 -10.82 -1.80 -5.34
CA THR A 152 -11.37 -0.60 -6.00
C THR A 152 -10.28 0.28 -6.59
N ASN A 153 -9.15 0.46 -5.90
CA ASN A 153 -8.03 1.25 -6.37
C ASN A 153 -7.27 0.55 -7.52
N ALA A 154 -7.14 -0.78 -7.48
CA ALA A 154 -6.58 -1.54 -8.61
C ALA A 154 -7.43 -1.37 -9.88
N LYS A 155 -8.78 -1.38 -9.75
CA LYS A 155 -9.69 -1.09 -10.86
C LYS A 155 -9.52 0.33 -11.39
N LYS A 156 -9.37 1.31 -10.51
CA LYS A 156 -9.09 2.70 -10.91
C LYS A 156 -7.81 2.80 -11.73
N GLY A 157 -6.77 2.06 -11.37
CA GLY A 157 -5.56 1.98 -12.19
C GLY A 157 -5.84 1.58 -13.64
N LEU A 158 -6.76 0.62 -13.90
CA LEU A 158 -7.18 0.29 -15.27
C LEU A 158 -7.88 1.45 -15.98
N GLU A 159 -8.74 2.18 -15.27
CA GLU A 159 -9.46 3.34 -15.84
C GLU A 159 -8.49 4.46 -16.26
N TYR A 160 -7.37 4.59 -15.54
CA TYR A 160 -6.28 5.52 -15.87
C TYR A 160 -5.23 4.95 -16.85
N GLY A 161 -5.45 3.77 -17.44
CA GLY A 161 -4.54 3.18 -18.43
C GLY A 161 -3.22 2.68 -17.85
N LEU A 162 -3.24 2.24 -16.58
CA LEU A 162 -2.11 1.61 -15.91
C LEU A 162 -2.19 0.08 -16.00
N LYS A 163 -1.12 -0.61 -15.61
CA LYS A 163 -1.02 -2.08 -15.46
C LYS A 163 -1.16 -2.49 -13.99
N PRO A 164 -2.38 -2.70 -13.47
CA PRO A 164 -2.54 -3.00 -12.07
C PRO A 164 -2.13 -4.42 -11.71
N ILE A 165 -1.42 -4.52 -10.59
CA ILE A 165 -1.06 -5.74 -9.90
C ILE A 165 -1.75 -5.71 -8.54
N ILE A 166 -2.60 -6.71 -8.24
CA ILE A 166 -3.25 -6.83 -6.93
C ILE A 166 -2.47 -7.76 -6.02
N TYR A 167 -1.96 -7.22 -4.91
CA TYR A 167 -1.34 -8.00 -3.83
C TYR A 167 -2.43 -8.75 -3.06
N THR A 168 -2.30 -10.06 -2.91
CA THR A 168 -3.34 -10.92 -2.37
C THR A 168 -3.43 -10.82 -0.86
N HIS A 169 -4.60 -10.41 -0.35
CA HIS A 169 -5.02 -10.53 1.03
C HIS A 169 -6.33 -11.31 1.13
N THR A 170 -6.66 -11.81 2.32
CA THR A 170 -7.89 -12.59 2.56
C THR A 170 -9.16 -11.86 2.10
N TYR A 171 -9.22 -10.54 2.33
CA TYR A 171 -10.37 -9.69 1.98
C TYR A 171 -10.54 -9.42 0.48
N ASN A 172 -9.48 -9.56 -0.33
CA ASN A 172 -9.56 -9.28 -1.76
C ASN A 172 -9.60 -10.53 -2.66
N LYS A 173 -9.41 -11.74 -2.11
CA LYS A 173 -9.34 -13.01 -2.88
C LYS A 173 -10.54 -13.28 -3.77
N LYS A 174 -11.73 -12.84 -3.37
CA LYS A 174 -13.00 -13.09 -4.10
C LYS A 174 -13.16 -12.28 -5.38
N PHE A 175 -12.35 -11.23 -5.57
CA PHE A 175 -12.45 -10.36 -6.74
C PHE A 175 -11.56 -10.85 -7.88
N TYR A 176 -12.06 -10.72 -9.11
CA TYR A 176 -11.35 -11.14 -10.32
C TYR A 176 -11.60 -10.17 -11.47
N ASN A 177 -10.55 -9.90 -12.23
CA ASN A 177 -10.59 -9.24 -13.53
C ASN A 177 -9.38 -9.73 -14.34
N ARG A 178 -9.59 -10.17 -15.59
CA ARG A 178 -8.53 -10.71 -16.45
C ARG A 178 -7.39 -9.71 -16.77
N LYS A 179 -7.64 -8.41 -16.61
CA LYS A 179 -6.68 -7.33 -16.87
C LYS A 179 -5.91 -6.92 -15.61
N ILE A 180 -6.23 -7.46 -14.44
CA ILE A 180 -5.54 -7.20 -13.17
C ILE A 180 -4.74 -8.45 -12.81
N ILE A 181 -3.43 -8.30 -12.73
CA ILE A 181 -2.54 -9.42 -12.38
C ILE A 181 -2.60 -9.63 -10.87
N ARG A 182 -2.85 -10.87 -10.44
CA ARG A 182 -2.88 -11.22 -9.04
C ARG A 182 -1.56 -11.86 -8.62
N VAL A 183 -0.99 -11.37 -7.51
CA VAL A 183 0.27 -11.86 -6.94
C VAL A 183 0.09 -12.19 -5.44
N ASN A 184 0.95 -13.03 -4.90
CA ASN A 184 0.91 -13.44 -3.50
C ASN A 184 2.09 -12.89 -2.66
N ASN A 185 3.13 -12.39 -3.30
CA ASN A 185 4.34 -11.91 -2.68
C ASN A 185 5.13 -11.00 -3.64
N TRP A 186 6.20 -10.41 -3.13
CA TRP A 186 7.07 -9.51 -3.91
C TRP A 186 7.93 -10.25 -4.94
N GLU A 187 8.30 -11.50 -4.69
CA GLU A 187 8.95 -12.34 -5.71
C GLU A 187 8.11 -12.43 -6.99
N HIS A 188 6.81 -12.64 -6.83
CA HIS A 188 5.91 -12.71 -7.98
C HIS A 188 5.80 -11.35 -8.69
N ILE A 189 5.75 -10.23 -7.95
CA ILE A 189 5.81 -8.89 -8.55
C ILE A 189 7.08 -8.73 -9.37
N TYR A 190 8.24 -9.10 -8.82
CA TYR A 190 9.53 -9.05 -9.52
C TYR A 190 9.51 -9.81 -10.85
N ARG A 191 8.95 -11.02 -10.85
CA ARG A 191 8.82 -11.82 -12.08
C ARG A 191 7.91 -11.14 -13.10
N VAL A 192 6.76 -10.62 -12.68
CA VAL A 192 5.78 -9.95 -13.54
C VAL A 192 6.38 -8.72 -14.22
N VAL A 193 7.00 -7.81 -13.46
CA VAL A 193 7.52 -6.54 -14.00
C VAL A 193 8.72 -6.73 -14.91
N ASN A 194 9.48 -7.82 -14.72
CA ASN A 194 10.62 -8.18 -15.58
C ASN A 194 10.26 -9.17 -16.71
N GLY A 195 8.98 -9.51 -16.90
CA GLY A 195 8.54 -10.46 -17.92
C GLY A 195 9.08 -11.89 -17.73
N LYS A 196 9.45 -12.26 -16.48
CA LYS A 196 9.96 -13.58 -16.14
C LYS A 196 8.78 -14.50 -15.77
N LYS A 197 8.73 -15.70 -16.35
CA LYS A 197 7.71 -16.70 -16.01
C LYS A 197 8.04 -17.42 -14.69
#